data_56b8613eea564864e79fa1a7e47f7676
#
_entry.id   56b8613eea564864e79fa1a7e47f7676
#
_cell.length_a   1.000
_cell.length_b   1.000
_cell.length_c   1.000
_cell.angle_alpha   90.00
_cell.angle_beta   90.00
_cell.angle_gamma   90.00
#
_symmetry.space_group_name_H-M   'P 1'
#
loop_
_entity.id
_entity.type
_entity.pdbx_description
1 polymer ?
#
loop_
_entity_poly.entity_id
_entity_poly.type
_entity_poly.pdbx_seq_one_letter_code
_entity_poly.pdbx_strand_id
1 'polypeptide(L)'
;MPSKTSELAIAGFYDGIYLFYEKANSFLTFGLDLYWRRRAAAMARRAAPAAASALDACCGTGDFTRALRGAFGPALKLTGADLSAAMLSVARPKDPSVEFVQAEAKALPFPDASFDLVTVSFAIRNLNLDRERLLAALREFRRVLRPGGVLLNLETTRPANRLLWLAMRLYVGTLIALLNRVSPKSRSSYLFLRNTILTWYSAAGLDALLLEAGFASSSHAPLFPGAVAVHTALK
;
A
#
# COMPACT_ATOMS: atom_id res chain seq x y z
N MET A 1 -22.38 4.64 12.59
CA MET A 1 -21.94 4.12 11.26
C MET A 1 -21.16 5.19 10.55
N PRO A 2 -19.84 5.08 10.33
CA PRO A 2 -19.13 5.97 9.43
C PRO A 2 -19.60 5.63 8.01
N SER A 3 -20.14 6.61 7.34
CA SER A 3 -20.85 6.50 6.08
C SER A 3 -19.90 6.21 4.91
N LYS A 4 -20.44 5.77 3.75
CA LYS A 4 -19.79 5.77 2.42
C LYS A 4 -19.03 7.10 2.14
N THR A 5 -19.40 8.16 2.81
CA THR A 5 -18.79 9.49 2.80
C THR A 5 -17.30 9.51 3.17
N SER A 6 -16.80 8.58 4.00
CA SER A 6 -15.38 8.59 4.43
C SER A 6 -14.43 7.99 3.39
N GLU A 7 -14.85 7.00 2.61
CA GLU A 7 -14.03 6.40 1.54
C GLU A 7 -13.99 7.30 0.31
N LEU A 8 -15.14 7.89 -0.05
CA LEU A 8 -15.22 8.93 -1.09
C LEU A 8 -14.40 10.17 -0.71
N ALA A 9 -14.30 10.50 0.60
CA ALA A 9 -13.44 11.57 1.06
C ALA A 9 -11.94 11.26 0.92
N ILE A 10 -11.55 9.98 1.11
CA ILE A 10 -10.17 9.52 0.87
C ILE A 10 -9.87 9.55 -0.64
N ALA A 11 -10.76 9.03 -1.49
CA ALA A 11 -10.60 9.10 -2.94
C ALA A 11 -10.51 10.56 -3.41
N GLY A 12 -11.40 11.44 -2.96
CA GLY A 12 -11.37 12.87 -3.27
C GLY A 12 -10.12 13.59 -2.77
N PHE A 13 -9.52 13.12 -1.66
CA PHE A 13 -8.21 13.60 -1.21
C PHE A 13 -7.12 13.27 -2.23
N TYR A 14 -7.03 12.01 -2.67
CA TYR A 14 -6.05 11.59 -3.66
C TYR A 14 -6.30 12.23 -5.02
N ASP A 15 -7.56 12.40 -5.41
CA ASP A 15 -7.94 13.12 -6.64
C ASP A 15 -7.51 14.60 -6.64
N GLY A 16 -7.34 15.22 -5.47
CA GLY A 16 -6.84 16.58 -5.35
C GLY A 16 -5.32 16.75 -5.46
N ILE A 17 -4.55 15.67 -5.27
CA ILE A 17 -3.07 15.74 -5.20
C ILE A 17 -2.36 14.81 -6.18
N TYR A 18 -3.08 14.03 -6.99
CA TYR A 18 -2.51 12.96 -7.82
C TYR A 18 -1.34 13.40 -8.72
N LEU A 19 -1.38 14.62 -9.28
CA LEU A 19 -0.31 15.15 -10.15
C LEU A 19 1.02 15.40 -9.42
N PHE A 20 0.98 15.67 -8.13
CA PHE A 20 2.16 15.98 -7.32
C PHE A 20 2.49 14.86 -6.32
N TYR A 21 1.61 13.85 -6.20
CA TYR A 21 1.69 12.80 -5.19
C TYR A 21 3.05 12.08 -5.20
N GLU A 22 3.50 11.65 -6.37
CA GLU A 22 4.77 10.94 -6.52
C GLU A 22 5.97 11.81 -6.12
N LYS A 23 6.02 13.03 -6.66
CA LYS A 23 7.11 13.97 -6.37
C LYS A 23 7.13 14.33 -4.88
N ALA A 24 5.96 14.55 -4.29
CA ALA A 24 5.84 14.81 -2.87
C ALA A 24 6.32 13.62 -2.04
N ASN A 25 5.89 12.40 -2.34
CA ASN A 25 6.34 11.20 -1.63
C ASN A 25 7.85 11.00 -1.76
N SER A 26 8.43 11.10 -2.96
CA SER A 26 9.86 10.95 -3.17
C SER A 26 10.66 12.04 -2.46
N PHE A 27 10.18 13.29 -2.47
CA PHE A 27 10.79 14.38 -1.72
C PHE A 27 10.73 14.13 -0.20
N LEU A 28 9.56 13.75 0.32
CA LEU A 28 9.33 13.48 1.74
C LEU A 28 10.09 12.26 2.27
N THR A 29 10.43 11.32 1.40
CA THR A 29 11.19 10.12 1.75
C THR A 29 12.66 10.19 1.31
N PHE A 30 13.12 11.33 0.78
CA PHE A 30 14.46 11.48 0.20
C PHE A 30 14.76 10.42 -0.87
N GLY A 31 13.74 10.02 -1.66
CA GLY A 31 13.84 9.00 -2.70
C GLY A 31 13.85 7.56 -2.19
N LEU A 32 13.80 7.33 -0.88
CA LEU A 32 13.77 5.98 -0.29
C LEU A 32 12.53 5.19 -0.69
N ASP A 33 11.43 5.86 -1.04
CA ASP A 33 10.21 5.20 -1.53
C ASP A 33 10.45 4.35 -2.78
N LEU A 34 11.30 4.81 -3.70
CA LEU A 34 11.70 4.05 -4.89
C LEU A 34 12.58 2.84 -4.53
N TYR A 35 13.51 3.03 -3.58
CA TYR A 35 14.33 1.95 -3.06
C TYR A 35 13.47 0.87 -2.39
N TRP A 36 12.53 1.26 -1.52
CA TRP A 36 11.66 0.31 -0.83
C TRP A 36 10.78 -0.47 -1.80
N ARG A 37 10.17 0.19 -2.80
CA ARG A 37 9.37 -0.49 -3.83
C ARG A 37 10.19 -1.50 -4.64
N ARG A 38 11.40 -1.14 -5.06
CA ARG A 38 12.29 -2.07 -5.77
C ARG A 38 12.67 -3.28 -4.91
N ARG A 39 12.98 -3.04 -3.63
CA ARG A 39 13.29 -4.12 -2.68
C ARG A 39 12.09 -5.02 -2.43
N ALA A 40 10.92 -4.45 -2.24
CA ALA A 40 9.67 -5.19 -2.05
C ALA A 40 9.31 -6.01 -3.30
N ALA A 41 9.44 -5.47 -4.50
CA ALA A 41 9.22 -6.20 -5.75
C ALA A 41 10.19 -7.37 -5.92
N ALA A 42 11.47 -7.20 -5.57
CA ALA A 42 12.44 -8.30 -5.56
C ALA A 42 12.10 -9.38 -4.51
N MET A 43 11.56 -8.98 -3.35
CA MET A 43 11.08 -9.92 -2.34
C MET A 43 9.82 -10.66 -2.82
N ALA A 44 8.89 -9.97 -3.50
CA ALA A 44 7.71 -10.59 -4.12
C ALA A 44 8.12 -11.68 -5.13
N ARG A 45 9.11 -11.38 -5.98
CA ARG A 45 9.65 -12.34 -6.95
C ARG A 45 10.26 -13.57 -6.29
N ARG A 46 10.88 -13.43 -5.11
CA ARG A 46 11.43 -14.55 -4.32
C ARG A 46 10.33 -15.36 -3.63
N ALA A 47 9.33 -14.67 -3.08
CA ALA A 47 8.22 -15.31 -2.35
C ALA A 47 7.28 -16.08 -3.29
N ALA A 48 7.09 -15.59 -4.52
CA ALA A 48 6.22 -16.18 -5.54
C ALA A 48 6.96 -16.34 -6.87
N PRO A 49 8.02 -17.19 -6.96
CA PRO A 49 8.87 -17.30 -8.15
C PRO A 49 8.14 -17.85 -9.38
N ALA A 50 7.09 -18.63 -9.18
CA ALA A 50 6.28 -19.23 -10.24
C ALA A 50 5.00 -18.45 -10.55
N ALA A 51 4.81 -17.26 -9.96
CA ALA A 51 3.60 -16.48 -10.21
C ALA A 51 3.45 -16.13 -11.68
N ALA A 52 2.33 -16.55 -12.27
CA ALA A 52 1.91 -16.22 -13.62
C ALA A 52 0.94 -15.04 -13.65
N SER A 53 0.25 -14.78 -12.54
CA SER A 53 -0.73 -13.72 -12.38
C SER A 53 -0.54 -12.94 -11.07
N ALA A 54 -0.61 -11.61 -11.14
CA ALA A 54 -0.52 -10.76 -9.95
C ALA A 54 -1.52 -9.61 -10.00
N LEU A 55 -2.03 -9.25 -8.82
CA LEU A 55 -2.84 -8.06 -8.57
C LEU A 55 -2.01 -7.09 -7.72
N ASP A 56 -1.84 -5.86 -8.18
CA ASP A 56 -1.37 -4.74 -7.36
C ASP A 56 -2.61 -3.98 -6.87
N ALA A 57 -3.05 -4.27 -5.65
CA ALA A 57 -4.24 -3.67 -5.05
C ALA A 57 -3.90 -2.31 -4.42
N CYS A 58 -4.80 -1.33 -4.57
CA CYS A 58 -4.55 0.07 -4.22
C CYS A 58 -3.29 0.62 -4.92
N CYS A 59 -3.18 0.36 -6.23
CA CYS A 59 -1.95 0.60 -7.00
C CYS A 59 -1.63 2.10 -7.19
N GLY A 60 -2.59 2.98 -6.94
CA GLY A 60 -2.43 4.43 -7.10
C GLY A 60 -1.98 4.78 -8.51
N THR A 61 -0.90 5.54 -8.60
CA THR A 61 -0.28 5.95 -9.85
C THR A 61 0.58 4.88 -10.53
N GLY A 62 0.59 3.64 -10.04
CA GLY A 62 1.25 2.49 -10.66
C GLY A 62 2.77 2.37 -10.42
N ASP A 63 3.34 3.08 -9.44
CA ASP A 63 4.78 3.03 -9.17
C ASP A 63 5.24 1.66 -8.69
N PHE A 64 4.45 1.00 -7.84
CA PHE A 64 4.76 -0.35 -7.40
C PHE A 64 4.47 -1.38 -8.49
N THR A 65 3.39 -1.20 -9.25
CA THR A 65 3.07 -1.98 -10.45
C THR A 65 4.27 -2.02 -11.41
N ARG A 66 4.90 -0.86 -11.68
CA ARG A 66 6.10 -0.76 -12.51
C ARG A 66 7.31 -1.47 -11.90
N ALA A 67 7.48 -1.39 -10.57
CA ALA A 67 8.56 -2.11 -9.89
C ALA A 67 8.37 -3.64 -9.99
N LEU A 68 7.12 -4.14 -9.88
CA LEU A 68 6.77 -5.53 -10.10
C LEU A 68 7.04 -5.97 -11.54
N ARG A 69 6.64 -5.16 -12.54
CA ARG A 69 6.97 -5.42 -13.94
C ARG A 69 8.48 -5.57 -14.16
N GLY A 70 9.29 -4.70 -13.54
CA GLY A 70 10.75 -4.77 -13.60
C GLY A 70 11.34 -6.02 -12.93
N ALA A 71 10.72 -6.52 -11.85
CA ALA A 71 11.20 -7.70 -11.12
C ALA A 71 10.78 -9.03 -11.75
N PHE A 72 9.59 -9.11 -12.35
CA PHE A 72 9.02 -10.34 -12.89
C PHE A 72 9.16 -10.46 -14.42
N GLY A 73 9.33 -9.34 -15.11
CA GLY A 73 9.36 -9.30 -16.56
C GLY A 73 7.97 -9.34 -17.22
N PRO A 74 7.91 -9.40 -18.56
CA PRO A 74 6.66 -9.28 -19.32
C PRO A 74 5.76 -10.52 -19.23
N ALA A 75 6.28 -11.66 -18.81
CA ALA A 75 5.51 -12.91 -18.72
C ALA A 75 4.47 -12.89 -17.58
N LEU A 76 4.66 -12.04 -16.54
CA LEU A 76 3.68 -11.89 -15.49
C LEU A 76 2.44 -11.15 -16.02
N LYS A 77 1.26 -11.79 -15.96
CA LYS A 77 -0.01 -11.11 -16.16
C LYS A 77 -0.29 -10.22 -14.93
N LEU A 78 -0.11 -8.92 -15.09
CA LEU A 78 -0.21 -7.94 -13.99
C LEU A 78 -1.47 -7.11 -14.17
N THR A 79 -2.26 -7.01 -13.10
CA THR A 79 -3.46 -6.17 -13.01
C THR A 79 -3.24 -5.16 -11.88
N GLY A 80 -3.56 -3.90 -12.10
CA GLY A 80 -3.60 -2.86 -11.07
C GLY A 80 -5.04 -2.52 -10.71
N ALA A 81 -5.36 -2.37 -9.43
CA ALA A 81 -6.68 -1.95 -8.99
C ALA A 81 -6.57 -0.78 -8.00
N ASP A 82 -7.38 0.26 -8.20
CA ASP A 82 -7.46 1.41 -7.28
C ASP A 82 -8.87 2.00 -7.28
N LEU A 83 -9.25 2.65 -6.19
CA LEU A 83 -10.54 3.32 -6.05
C LEU A 83 -10.59 4.62 -6.85
N SER A 84 -9.46 5.33 -7.00
CA SER A 84 -9.35 6.63 -7.66
C SER A 84 -9.14 6.49 -9.17
N ALA A 85 -10.14 6.89 -9.96
CA ALA A 85 -10.02 6.97 -11.40
C ALA A 85 -8.91 7.96 -11.85
N ALA A 86 -8.70 9.04 -11.09
CA ALA A 86 -7.65 10.02 -11.35
C ALA A 86 -6.25 9.41 -11.20
N MET A 87 -6.02 8.60 -10.14
CA MET A 87 -4.76 7.86 -9.98
C MET A 87 -4.53 6.88 -11.13
N LEU A 88 -5.55 6.14 -11.52
CA LEU A 88 -5.47 5.19 -12.64
C LEU A 88 -5.19 5.87 -13.97
N SER A 89 -5.67 7.10 -14.19
CA SER A 89 -5.36 7.88 -15.41
C SER A 89 -3.87 8.18 -15.54
N VAL A 90 -3.14 8.31 -14.41
CA VAL A 90 -1.67 8.47 -14.38
C VAL A 90 -0.96 7.13 -14.53
N ALA A 91 -1.54 6.05 -14.00
CA ALA A 91 -0.93 4.72 -14.04
C ALA A 91 -0.94 4.11 -15.45
N ARG A 92 -2.07 4.20 -16.18
CA ARG A 92 -2.27 3.59 -17.50
C ARG A 92 -1.18 3.91 -18.53
N PRO A 93 -0.75 5.17 -18.74
CA PRO A 93 0.29 5.48 -19.72
C PRO A 93 1.69 4.99 -19.33
N LYS A 94 1.94 4.65 -18.04
CA LYS A 94 3.25 4.17 -17.60
C LYS A 94 3.57 2.73 -18.05
N ASP A 95 2.54 1.89 -18.16
CA ASP A 95 2.66 0.52 -18.69
C ASP A 95 1.35 0.11 -19.36
N PRO A 96 1.24 0.28 -20.69
CA PRO A 96 0.04 -0.10 -21.45
C PRO A 96 -0.26 -1.60 -21.46
N SER A 97 0.69 -2.44 -21.05
CA SER A 97 0.50 -3.90 -20.95
C SER A 97 -0.22 -4.33 -19.67
N VAL A 98 -0.41 -3.42 -18.72
CA VAL A 98 -1.12 -3.67 -17.46
C VAL A 98 -2.59 -3.30 -17.60
N GLU A 99 -3.46 -4.21 -17.20
CA GLU A 99 -4.88 -3.92 -17.03
C GLU A 99 -5.11 -3.12 -15.74
N PHE A 100 -5.69 -1.92 -15.84
CA PHE A 100 -6.04 -1.09 -14.67
C PHE A 100 -7.54 -1.01 -14.48
N VAL A 101 -8.03 -1.48 -13.32
CA VAL A 101 -9.45 -1.59 -12.97
C VAL A 101 -9.78 -0.66 -11.80
N GLN A 102 -10.85 0.12 -11.94
CA GLN A 102 -11.35 0.90 -10.81
C GLN A 102 -12.12 -0.01 -9.87
N ALA A 103 -11.65 -0.16 -8.63
CA ALA A 103 -12.24 -1.07 -7.67
C ALA A 103 -11.98 -0.63 -6.21
N GLU A 104 -12.90 -1.01 -5.35
CA GLU A 104 -12.76 -0.87 -3.91
C GLU A 104 -12.03 -2.09 -3.33
N ALA A 105 -11.05 -1.86 -2.43
CA ALA A 105 -10.19 -2.91 -1.87
C ALA A 105 -10.94 -4.02 -1.11
N LYS A 106 -12.11 -3.72 -0.57
CA LYS A 106 -12.98 -4.70 0.15
C LYS A 106 -14.03 -5.37 -0.73
N ALA A 107 -14.10 -5.03 -2.04
CA ALA A 107 -15.05 -5.57 -3.00
C ALA A 107 -14.42 -5.59 -4.40
N LEU A 108 -13.40 -6.42 -4.58
CA LEU A 108 -12.65 -6.55 -5.81
C LEU A 108 -13.48 -7.29 -6.88
N PRO A 109 -13.56 -6.79 -8.12
CA PRO A 109 -14.39 -7.38 -9.17
C PRO A 109 -13.70 -8.59 -9.84
N PHE A 110 -13.08 -9.43 -9.02
CA PHE A 110 -12.39 -10.63 -9.49
C PHE A 110 -12.96 -11.87 -8.81
N PRO A 111 -13.06 -13.01 -9.52
CA PRO A 111 -13.44 -14.28 -8.93
C PRO A 111 -12.50 -14.71 -7.80
N ASP A 112 -12.95 -15.65 -6.97
CA ASP A 112 -12.10 -16.32 -5.99
C ASP A 112 -10.92 -17.00 -6.71
N ALA A 113 -9.77 -17.06 -6.03
CA ALA A 113 -8.58 -17.78 -6.52
C ALA A 113 -8.14 -17.37 -7.94
N SER A 114 -8.14 -16.05 -8.24
CA SER A 114 -7.75 -15.50 -9.54
C SER A 114 -6.25 -15.25 -9.68
N PHE A 115 -5.55 -14.97 -8.58
CA PHE A 115 -4.17 -14.51 -8.60
C PHE A 115 -3.23 -15.40 -7.79
N ASP A 116 -2.01 -15.53 -8.28
CA ASP A 116 -0.92 -16.23 -7.56
C ASP A 116 -0.25 -15.30 -6.54
N LEU A 117 -0.27 -13.98 -6.83
CA LEU A 117 0.32 -12.94 -6.00
C LEU A 117 -0.65 -11.75 -5.88
N VAL A 118 -0.87 -11.27 -4.69
CA VAL A 118 -1.49 -9.96 -4.43
C VAL A 118 -0.45 -9.07 -3.76
N THR A 119 -0.33 -7.84 -4.23
CA THR A 119 0.57 -6.86 -3.63
C THR A 119 -0.17 -5.61 -3.21
N VAL A 120 0.32 -4.95 -2.15
CA VAL A 120 -0.16 -3.64 -1.69
C VAL A 120 1.03 -2.80 -1.27
N SER A 121 1.07 -1.53 -1.62
CA SER A 121 2.17 -0.64 -1.27
C SER A 121 1.67 0.67 -0.67
N PHE A 122 1.97 0.92 0.61
CA PHE A 122 1.65 2.14 1.35
C PHE A 122 0.17 2.53 1.38
N ALA A 123 -0.73 1.52 1.33
CA ALA A 123 -2.15 1.75 1.24
C ALA A 123 -2.95 1.11 2.39
N ILE A 124 -2.48 0.00 2.99
CA ILE A 124 -3.25 -0.73 4.02
C ILE A 124 -3.59 0.17 5.21
N ARG A 125 -2.69 1.05 5.64
CA ARG A 125 -2.99 1.99 6.74
C ARG A 125 -4.15 2.93 6.44
N ASN A 126 -4.38 3.26 5.17
CA ASN A 126 -5.48 4.13 4.74
C ASN A 126 -6.84 3.40 4.73
N LEU A 127 -6.80 2.06 4.67
CA LEU A 127 -7.98 1.21 4.79
C LEU A 127 -8.44 1.04 6.25
N ASN A 128 -7.60 1.43 7.23
CA ASN A 128 -7.88 1.34 8.66
C ASN A 128 -8.73 2.51 9.17
N LEU A 129 -9.88 2.73 8.56
CA LEU A 129 -10.88 3.66 9.09
C LEU A 129 -11.51 3.11 10.37
N ASP A 130 -11.71 1.82 10.42
CA ASP A 130 -11.97 0.99 11.57
C ASP A 130 -11.41 -0.42 11.32
N ARG A 131 -11.29 -1.20 12.42
CA ARG A 131 -10.68 -2.53 12.37
C ARG A 131 -11.43 -3.51 11.47
N GLU A 132 -12.76 -3.46 11.45
CA GLU A 132 -13.57 -4.38 10.65
C GLU A 132 -13.40 -4.12 9.15
N ARG A 133 -13.30 -2.87 8.74
CA ARG A 133 -13.03 -2.50 7.34
C ARG A 133 -11.66 -2.95 6.89
N LEU A 134 -10.65 -2.80 7.75
CA LEU A 134 -9.31 -3.31 7.47
C LEU A 134 -9.34 -4.83 7.28
N LEU A 135 -9.95 -5.56 8.22
CA LEU A 135 -10.09 -7.01 8.11
C LEU A 135 -10.88 -7.44 6.88
N ALA A 136 -11.95 -6.71 6.50
CA ALA A 136 -12.70 -6.97 5.29
C ALA A 136 -11.82 -6.87 4.04
N ALA A 137 -10.98 -5.84 3.93
CA ALA A 137 -10.05 -5.70 2.81
C ALA A 137 -8.98 -6.82 2.81
N LEU A 138 -8.42 -7.18 3.97
CA LEU A 138 -7.44 -8.27 4.07
C LEU A 138 -8.06 -9.63 3.69
N ARG A 139 -9.32 -9.89 4.10
CA ARG A 139 -10.06 -11.09 3.70
C ARG A 139 -10.35 -11.10 2.20
N GLU A 140 -10.62 -9.94 1.61
CA GLU A 140 -10.84 -9.80 0.17
C GLU A 140 -9.56 -10.06 -0.63
N PHE A 141 -8.41 -9.55 -0.19
CA PHE A 141 -7.12 -9.90 -0.78
C PHE A 141 -6.84 -11.40 -0.69
N ARG A 142 -7.17 -12.02 0.45
CA ARG A 142 -7.06 -13.47 0.61
C ARG A 142 -8.05 -14.22 -0.30
N ARG A 143 -9.28 -13.75 -0.48
CA ARG A 143 -10.28 -14.37 -1.34
C ARG A 143 -9.80 -14.53 -2.76
N VAL A 144 -9.27 -13.44 -3.34
CA VAL A 144 -8.81 -13.41 -4.73
C VAL A 144 -7.48 -14.14 -4.96
N LEU A 145 -6.72 -14.46 -3.91
CA LEU A 145 -5.53 -15.31 -3.99
C LEU A 145 -5.94 -16.78 -4.21
N ARG A 146 -5.17 -17.49 -5.02
CA ARG A 146 -5.23 -18.95 -5.16
C ARG A 146 -4.78 -19.65 -3.88
N PRO A 147 -5.19 -20.89 -3.61
CA PRO A 147 -4.57 -21.70 -2.57
C PRO A 147 -3.04 -21.73 -2.75
N GLY A 148 -2.29 -21.47 -1.67
CA GLY A 148 -0.84 -21.30 -1.71
C GLY A 148 -0.35 -19.99 -2.31
N GLY A 149 -1.25 -19.08 -2.69
CA GLY A 149 -0.90 -17.75 -3.18
C GLY A 149 -0.34 -16.85 -2.09
N VAL A 150 0.38 -15.82 -2.49
CA VAL A 150 1.14 -14.92 -1.62
C VAL A 150 0.52 -13.54 -1.60
N LEU A 151 0.30 -12.97 -0.40
CA LEU A 151 0.14 -11.53 -0.22
C LEU A 151 1.49 -10.93 0.16
N LEU A 152 1.93 -9.91 -0.58
CA LEU A 152 3.07 -9.10 -0.18
C LEU A 152 2.63 -7.65 0.05
N ASN A 153 2.85 -7.15 1.26
CA ASN A 153 2.53 -5.77 1.63
C ASN A 153 3.77 -4.99 2.01
N LEU A 154 3.98 -3.85 1.37
CA LEU A 154 4.99 -2.85 1.72
C LEU A 154 4.30 -1.70 2.46
N GLU A 155 4.63 -1.50 3.74
CA GLU A 155 3.95 -0.47 4.54
C GLU A 155 4.89 0.18 5.56
N THR A 156 4.57 1.42 5.93
CA THR A 156 5.19 2.06 7.10
C THR A 156 4.92 1.21 8.35
N THR A 157 5.86 1.24 9.28
CA THR A 157 5.70 0.52 10.53
C THR A 157 6.25 1.33 11.70
N ARG A 158 5.76 1.05 12.88
CA ARG A 158 6.35 1.59 14.09
C ARG A 158 7.71 0.93 14.33
N PRO A 159 8.84 1.68 14.27
CA PRO A 159 10.14 1.12 14.54
C PRO A 159 10.24 0.52 15.94
N ALA A 160 10.94 -0.62 16.07
CA ALA A 160 11.23 -1.22 17.37
C ALA A 160 12.25 -0.38 18.18
N ASN A 161 13.16 0.31 17.51
CA ASN A 161 14.11 1.21 18.12
C ASN A 161 13.41 2.51 18.58
N ARG A 162 13.44 2.79 19.89
CA ARG A 162 12.80 3.96 20.50
C ARG A 162 13.36 5.30 20.00
N LEU A 163 14.67 5.38 19.75
CA LEU A 163 15.30 6.61 19.24
C LEU A 163 14.88 6.87 17.80
N LEU A 164 14.85 5.84 16.97
CA LEU A 164 14.34 5.95 15.61
C LEU A 164 12.85 6.33 15.59
N TRP A 165 12.05 5.76 16.50
CA TRP A 165 10.65 6.14 16.64
C TRP A 165 10.49 7.62 17.04
N LEU A 166 11.29 8.09 17.98
CA LEU A 166 11.28 9.50 18.39
C LEU A 166 11.68 10.41 17.22
N ALA A 167 12.76 10.06 16.50
CA ALA A 167 13.21 10.81 15.33
C ALA A 167 12.12 10.85 14.24
N MET A 168 11.47 9.72 13.97
CA MET A 168 10.36 9.65 13.02
C MET A 168 9.16 10.53 13.44
N ARG A 169 8.80 10.53 14.72
CA ARG A 169 7.73 11.39 15.24
C ARG A 169 8.06 12.89 15.09
N LEU A 170 9.28 13.27 15.43
CA LEU A 170 9.76 14.65 15.28
C LEU A 170 9.79 15.04 13.80
N TYR A 171 10.32 14.18 12.93
CA TYR A 171 10.36 14.42 11.49
C TYR A 171 8.96 14.62 10.90
N VAL A 172 8.06 13.66 11.12
CA VAL A 172 6.67 13.74 10.61
C VAL A 172 5.95 14.96 11.21
N GLY A 173 6.13 15.24 12.50
CA GLY A 173 5.52 16.38 13.17
C GLY A 173 5.98 17.72 12.59
N THR A 174 7.30 17.91 12.41
CA THR A 174 7.89 19.13 11.85
C THR A 174 7.51 19.31 10.38
N LEU A 175 7.56 18.24 9.61
CA LEU A 175 7.19 18.25 8.20
C LEU A 175 5.73 18.67 8.00
N ILE A 176 4.82 18.07 8.75
CA ILE A 176 3.39 18.42 8.66
C ILE A 176 3.13 19.85 9.12
N ALA A 177 3.84 20.33 10.16
CA ALA A 177 3.74 21.73 10.59
C ALA A 177 4.20 22.69 9.47
N LEU A 178 5.28 22.36 8.76
CA LEU A 178 5.77 23.15 7.63
C LEU A 178 4.79 23.13 6.46
N LEU A 179 4.30 21.95 6.06
CA LEU A 179 3.32 21.79 4.96
C LEU A 179 2.03 22.56 5.25
N ASN A 180 1.56 22.56 6.50
CA ASN A 180 0.37 23.32 6.90
C ASN A 180 0.57 24.85 6.78
N ARG A 181 1.80 25.34 6.90
CA ARG A 181 2.12 26.77 6.67
C ARG A 181 2.13 27.12 5.18
N VAL A 182 2.66 26.23 4.35
CA VAL A 182 2.79 26.45 2.91
C VAL A 182 1.46 26.23 2.17
N SER A 183 0.64 25.26 2.61
CA SER A 183 -0.63 24.92 1.98
C SER A 183 -1.74 24.74 3.03
N PRO A 184 -2.31 25.84 3.57
CA PRO A 184 -3.36 25.80 4.59
C PRO A 184 -4.63 25.05 4.12
N LYS A 185 -4.94 25.09 2.82
CA LYS A 185 -6.10 24.40 2.22
C LYS A 185 -6.04 22.87 2.35
N SER A 186 -4.85 22.30 2.46
CA SER A 186 -4.64 20.85 2.56
C SER A 186 -4.41 20.38 4.02
N ARG A 187 -4.68 21.24 5.01
CA ARG A 187 -4.39 20.97 6.43
C ARG A 187 -5.05 19.68 6.96
N SER A 188 -6.30 19.44 6.63
CA SER A 188 -7.03 18.23 7.04
C SER A 188 -6.35 16.97 6.52
N SER A 189 -5.87 17.01 5.29
CA SER A 189 -5.19 15.93 4.62
C SER A 189 -3.82 15.61 5.24
N TYR A 190 -3.04 16.63 5.56
CA TYR A 190 -1.76 16.46 6.23
C TYR A 190 -1.92 15.96 7.67
N LEU A 191 -2.96 16.39 8.39
CA LEU A 191 -3.27 15.86 9.72
C LEU A 191 -3.72 14.39 9.64
N PHE A 192 -4.52 14.02 8.64
CA PHE A 192 -4.87 12.62 8.38
C PHE A 192 -3.62 11.77 8.14
N LEU A 193 -2.73 12.20 7.24
CA LEU A 193 -1.46 11.51 6.94
C LEU A 193 -0.61 11.33 8.21
N ARG A 194 -0.44 12.40 9.00
CA ARG A 194 0.28 12.35 10.28
C ARG A 194 -0.32 11.30 11.21
N ASN A 195 -1.64 11.36 11.41
CA ASN A 195 -2.32 10.47 12.33
C ASN A 195 -2.20 9.01 11.88
N THR A 196 -2.45 8.71 10.60
CA THR A 196 -2.32 7.35 10.07
C THR A 196 -0.91 6.79 10.23
N ILE A 197 0.14 7.60 10.05
CA ILE A 197 1.54 7.15 10.24
C ILE A 197 1.84 6.91 11.72
N LEU A 198 1.44 7.83 12.62
CA LEU A 198 1.84 7.79 14.02
C LEU A 198 1.02 6.83 14.89
N THR A 199 -0.18 6.46 14.46
CA THR A 199 -1.06 5.51 15.18
C THR A 199 -1.08 4.12 14.56
N TRP A 200 -0.30 3.92 13.48
CA TRP A 200 -0.28 2.65 12.77
C TRP A 200 0.34 1.51 13.59
N TYR A 201 0.00 0.30 13.21
CA TYR A 201 0.48 -0.92 13.84
C TYR A 201 2.01 -1.07 13.74
N SER A 202 2.59 -1.78 14.70
CA SER A 202 3.92 -2.36 14.53
C SER A 202 3.88 -3.46 13.45
N ALA A 203 5.03 -3.83 12.93
CA ALA A 203 5.08 -4.91 11.94
C ALA A 203 4.48 -6.22 12.49
N ALA A 204 4.82 -6.61 13.71
CA ALA A 204 4.20 -7.78 14.36
C ALA A 204 2.68 -7.62 14.57
N GLY A 205 2.19 -6.40 14.82
CA GLY A 205 0.76 -6.12 14.95
C GLY A 205 0.02 -6.30 13.62
N LEU A 206 0.63 -5.94 12.49
CA LEU A 206 0.04 -6.20 11.17
C LEU A 206 0.09 -7.68 10.80
N ASP A 207 1.15 -8.42 11.17
CA ASP A 207 1.16 -9.88 11.00
C ASP A 207 0.01 -10.55 11.75
N ALA A 208 -0.27 -10.12 12.99
CA ALA A 208 -1.41 -10.64 13.75
C ALA A 208 -2.75 -10.39 13.05
N LEU A 209 -2.94 -9.21 12.44
CA LEU A 209 -4.14 -8.91 11.65
C LEU A 209 -4.24 -9.77 10.38
N LEU A 210 -3.14 -10.06 9.72
CA LEU A 210 -3.11 -10.96 8.57
C LEU A 210 -3.52 -12.37 8.96
N LEU A 211 -2.99 -12.90 10.07
CA LEU A 211 -3.42 -14.20 10.61
C LEU A 211 -4.91 -14.22 10.98
N GLU A 212 -5.40 -13.17 11.61
CA GLU A 212 -6.82 -13.01 11.95
C GLU A 212 -7.73 -12.91 10.71
N ALA A 213 -7.23 -12.33 9.62
CA ALA A 213 -7.93 -12.32 8.34
C ALA A 213 -7.95 -13.70 7.66
N GLY A 214 -7.29 -14.71 8.25
CA GLY A 214 -7.30 -16.10 7.82
C GLY A 214 -6.11 -16.54 6.98
N PHE A 215 -5.05 -15.73 6.84
CA PHE A 215 -3.81 -16.20 6.22
C PHE A 215 -3.17 -17.30 7.07
N ALA A 216 -2.63 -18.33 6.43
CA ALA A 216 -2.04 -19.49 7.10
C ALA A 216 -0.75 -19.13 7.84
N SER A 217 0.02 -18.18 7.30
CA SER A 217 1.21 -17.64 7.94
C SER A 217 1.43 -16.19 7.54
N SER A 218 2.14 -15.44 8.38
CA SER A 218 2.62 -14.10 8.08
C SER A 218 3.99 -13.89 8.71
N SER A 219 4.84 -13.18 8.00
CA SER A 219 6.15 -12.75 8.47
C SER A 219 6.49 -11.38 7.91
N HIS A 220 7.38 -10.66 8.57
CA HIS A 220 7.81 -9.35 8.10
C HIS A 220 9.33 -9.20 8.07
N ALA A 221 9.81 -8.35 7.18
CA ALA A 221 11.20 -7.93 7.08
C ALA A 221 11.29 -6.40 7.09
N PRO A 222 11.94 -5.79 8.07
CA PRO A 222 12.14 -4.35 8.09
C PRO A 222 13.09 -3.93 6.96
N LEU A 223 12.79 -2.79 6.34
CA LEU A 223 13.68 -2.15 5.36
C LEU A 223 14.35 -0.92 5.99
N PHE A 224 15.59 -0.65 5.53
CA PHE A 224 16.34 0.53 5.98
C PHE A 224 15.51 1.82 5.82
N PRO A 225 15.47 2.70 6.81
CA PRO A 225 16.15 2.66 8.13
C PRO A 225 15.34 1.96 9.25
N GLY A 226 14.27 1.20 8.94
CA GLY A 226 13.45 0.49 9.91
C GLY A 226 12.08 1.12 10.19
N ALA A 227 11.72 2.16 9.41
CA ALA A 227 10.41 2.80 9.46
C ALA A 227 9.38 2.20 8.48
N VAL A 228 9.82 1.22 7.69
CA VAL A 228 9.05 0.51 6.67
C VAL A 228 9.34 -0.97 6.79
N ALA A 229 8.34 -1.81 6.57
CA ALA A 229 8.49 -3.26 6.53
C ALA A 229 7.77 -3.85 5.31
N VAL A 230 8.28 -4.98 4.84
CA VAL A 230 7.61 -5.85 3.88
C VAL A 230 7.02 -7.03 4.64
N HIS A 231 5.72 -7.22 4.51
CA HIS A 231 5.00 -8.39 5.05
C HIS A 231 4.77 -9.40 3.94
N THR A 232 4.95 -10.66 4.24
CA THR A 232 4.67 -11.78 3.34
C THR A 232 3.74 -12.74 4.06
N ALA A 233 2.55 -12.96 3.50
CA ALA A 233 1.55 -13.86 4.07
C ALA A 233 1.10 -14.90 3.03
N LEU A 234 0.88 -16.14 3.48
CA LEU A 234 0.42 -17.26 2.66
C LEU A 234 -1.07 -17.51 2.86
N LYS A 235 -1.78 -17.74 1.75
CA LYS A 235 -3.18 -18.20 1.80
C LYS A 235 -3.28 -19.66 2.13
#